data_b1bf4624b282699c56f57712e38ad89d
#
_entry.id   b1bf4624b282699c56f57712e38ad89d
#
_cell.length_a   1.000
_cell.length_b   1.000
_cell.length_c   1.000
_cell.angle_alpha   90.00
_cell.angle_beta   90.00
_cell.angle_gamma   90.00
#
_symmetry.space_group_name_H-M   'P 1'
#
loop_
_entity.id
_entity.type
_entity.pdbx_description
1 polymer ?
#
loop_
_entity_poly.entity_id
_entity_poly.type
_entity_poly.pdbx_seq_one_letter_code
_entity_poly.pdbx_strand_id
1 'polypeptide(L)'
;VYRELLIASRDMLMEGLRRLQDKGLLTVQESCTNFAYIRVENARQIFEALADRGILVRLFGEDHLRITAGTQAENQEVIACLDFLIQNREKL
;
A
#
# COMPACT_ATOMS: atom_id res chain seq x y z
N VAL A 1 12.11 -15.82 -15.58
CA VAL A 1 11.16 -16.36 -14.59
C VAL A 1 11.05 -15.43 -13.40
N TYR A 2 12.18 -15.13 -12.75
CA TYR A 2 12.19 -14.24 -11.59
C TYR A 2 11.66 -12.84 -11.92
N ARG A 3 12.10 -12.31 -13.07
CA ARG A 3 11.67 -10.99 -13.51
C ARG A 3 10.15 -10.93 -13.78
N GLU A 4 9.63 -11.99 -14.37
CA GLU A 4 8.20 -12.09 -14.66
C GLU A 4 7.37 -12.14 -13.38
N LEU A 5 7.87 -12.85 -12.36
CA LEU A 5 7.22 -12.90 -11.06
C LEU A 5 7.19 -11.52 -10.38
N LEU A 6 8.28 -10.75 -10.48
CA LEU A 6 8.33 -9.41 -9.93
C LEU A 6 7.35 -8.46 -10.62
N ILE A 7 7.25 -8.55 -11.94
CA ILE A 7 6.32 -7.73 -12.72
C ILE A 7 4.87 -8.08 -12.34
N ALA A 8 4.55 -9.36 -12.25
CA ALA A 8 3.21 -9.80 -11.88
C ALA A 8 2.84 -9.34 -10.47
N SER A 9 3.77 -9.43 -9.51
CA SER A 9 3.53 -8.97 -8.14
C SER A 9 3.30 -7.46 -8.09
N ARG A 10 4.08 -6.69 -8.83
CA ARG A 10 3.90 -5.24 -8.90
C ARG A 10 2.54 -4.89 -9.51
N ASP A 11 2.17 -5.55 -10.60
CA ASP A 11 0.90 -5.27 -11.26
C ASP A 11 -0.29 -5.58 -10.36
N MET A 12 -0.20 -6.65 -9.59
CA MET A 12 -1.21 -7.01 -8.60
C MET A 12 -1.33 -5.95 -7.51
N LEU A 13 -0.20 -5.49 -6.98
CA LEU A 13 -0.18 -4.44 -5.99
C LEU A 13 -0.80 -3.16 -6.54
N MET A 14 -0.39 -2.76 -7.75
CA MET A 14 -0.91 -1.55 -8.39
C MET A 14 -2.40 -1.63 -8.66
N GLU A 15 -2.88 -2.78 -9.10
CA GLU A 15 -4.32 -2.98 -9.33
C GLU A 15 -5.11 -2.80 -8.03
N GLY A 16 -4.62 -3.41 -6.94
CA GLY A 16 -5.25 -3.25 -5.63
C GLY A 16 -5.26 -1.81 -5.16
N LEU A 17 -4.14 -1.10 -5.32
CA LEU A 17 -4.05 0.31 -4.93
C LEU A 17 -4.97 1.19 -5.78
N ARG A 18 -5.09 0.91 -7.07
CA ARG A 18 -6.00 1.66 -7.94
C ARG A 18 -7.45 1.47 -7.55
N ARG A 19 -7.82 0.27 -7.12
CA ARG A 19 -9.17 0.02 -6.60
C ARG A 19 -9.46 0.86 -5.36
N LEU A 20 -8.47 0.98 -4.47
CA LEU A 20 -8.62 1.84 -3.29
C LEU A 20 -8.69 3.32 -3.69
N GLN A 21 -7.93 3.72 -4.70
CA GLN A 21 -8.01 5.08 -5.23
C GLN A 21 -9.40 5.36 -5.80
N ASP A 22 -9.99 4.42 -6.52
CA ASP A 22 -11.32 4.57 -7.07
C ASP A 22 -12.38 4.72 -5.98
N LYS A 23 -12.14 4.16 -4.81
CA LYS A 23 -13.02 4.34 -3.65
C LYS A 23 -12.79 5.66 -2.93
N GLY A 24 -11.80 6.45 -3.37
CA GLY A 24 -11.46 7.72 -2.74
C GLY A 24 -10.65 7.60 -1.48
N LEU A 25 -10.05 6.44 -1.21
CA LEU A 25 -9.34 6.19 0.04
C LEU A 25 -7.89 6.68 0.04
N LEU A 26 -7.26 6.67 -1.13
CA LEU A 26 -5.88 7.12 -1.30
C LEU A 26 -5.66 7.58 -2.74
N THR A 27 -4.47 8.15 -3.01
CA THR A 27 -4.08 8.53 -4.36
C THR A 27 -2.75 7.88 -4.71
N VAL A 28 -2.71 7.16 -5.81
CA VAL A 28 -1.46 6.58 -6.33
C VAL A 28 -0.74 7.68 -7.11
N GLN A 29 0.42 8.10 -6.63
CA GLN A 29 1.16 9.20 -7.25
C GLN A 29 2.21 8.74 -8.22
N GLU A 30 2.91 7.66 -7.89
CA GLU A 30 4.00 7.17 -8.72
C GLU A 30 4.19 5.69 -8.49
N SER A 31 4.61 4.98 -9.54
CA SER A 31 5.02 3.60 -9.40
C SER A 31 6.32 3.36 -10.15
N CYS A 32 7.18 2.56 -9.55
CA CYS A 32 8.43 2.13 -10.15
C CYS A 32 8.42 0.62 -10.30
N THR A 33 9.56 0.05 -10.69
CA THR A 33 9.65 -1.37 -11.02
C THR A 33 9.15 -2.28 -9.89
N ASN A 34 9.38 -1.89 -8.64
CA ASN A 34 9.07 -2.76 -7.50
C ASN A 34 8.40 -2.04 -6.34
N PHE A 35 7.98 -0.79 -6.51
CA PHE A 35 7.27 -0.10 -5.44
C PHE A 35 6.24 0.90 -5.97
N ALA A 36 5.30 1.28 -5.10
CA ALA A 36 4.30 2.29 -5.37
C ALA A 36 4.40 3.40 -4.33
N TYR A 37 4.25 4.63 -4.77
CA TYR A 37 4.25 5.81 -3.92
C TYR A 37 2.83 6.35 -3.85
N ILE A 38 2.26 6.37 -2.66
CA ILE A 38 0.86 6.76 -2.49
C ILE A 38 0.73 7.92 -1.52
N ARG A 39 -0.33 8.69 -1.70
CA ARG A 39 -0.74 9.72 -0.77
C ARG A 39 -1.99 9.24 -0.05
N VAL A 40 -2.00 9.34 1.28
CA VAL A 40 -3.12 8.92 2.10
C VAL A 40 -3.18 9.78 3.36
N GLU A 41 -4.38 10.17 3.75
CA GLU A 41 -4.56 10.93 4.98
C GLU A 41 -4.18 10.06 6.18
N ASN A 42 -3.57 10.69 7.20
CA ASN A 42 -3.13 10.02 8.41
C ASN A 42 -2.13 8.89 8.12
N ALA A 43 -1.24 9.13 7.16
CA ALA A 43 -0.26 8.13 6.74
C ALA A 43 0.58 7.61 7.91
N ARG A 44 0.95 8.47 8.86
CA ARG A 44 1.73 8.06 10.02
C ARG A 44 0.98 7.03 10.86
N GLN A 45 -0.31 7.26 11.14
CA GLN A 45 -1.12 6.30 11.89
C GLN A 45 -1.25 4.98 11.15
N ILE A 46 -1.44 5.06 9.84
CA ILE A 46 -1.53 3.87 9.00
C ILE A 46 -0.19 3.14 8.97
N PHE A 47 0.92 3.87 8.84
CA PHE A 47 2.26 3.30 8.91
C PHE A 47 2.48 2.53 10.21
N GLU A 48 2.13 3.12 11.34
CA GLU A 48 2.30 2.49 12.65
C GLU A 48 1.40 1.26 12.80
N ALA A 49 0.16 1.35 12.34
CA ALA A 49 -0.77 0.23 12.40
C ALA A 49 -0.33 -0.93 11.51
N LEU A 50 0.22 -0.64 10.33
CA LEU A 50 0.79 -1.67 9.46
C LEU A 50 2.00 -2.33 10.11
N ALA A 51 2.87 -1.53 10.73
CA ALA A 51 4.05 -2.05 11.41
C ALA A 51 3.66 -2.98 12.56
N ASP A 52 2.60 -2.65 13.30
CA ASP A 52 2.08 -3.50 14.37
C ASP A 52 1.59 -4.86 13.84
N ARG A 53 1.24 -4.94 12.59
CA ARG A 53 0.81 -6.17 11.92
C ARG A 53 1.95 -6.88 11.20
N GLY A 54 3.19 -6.38 11.34
CA GLY A 54 4.35 -6.93 10.69
C GLY A 54 4.53 -6.50 9.24
N ILE A 55 3.76 -5.53 8.78
CA ILE A 55 3.85 -5.01 7.41
C ILE A 55 4.69 -3.74 7.42
N LEU A 56 5.84 -3.79 6.78
CA LEU A 56 6.77 -2.67 6.74
C LEU A 56 6.66 -1.91 5.43
N VAL A 57 6.32 -0.63 5.54
CA VAL A 57 6.32 0.32 4.43
C VAL A 57 7.19 1.50 4.82
N ARG A 58 7.41 2.45 3.93
CA ARG A 58 8.16 3.65 4.26
C ARG A 58 7.25 4.86 4.36
N LEU A 59 7.46 5.65 5.40
CA LEU A 59 6.72 6.89 5.60
C LEU A 59 7.56 8.06 5.08
N PHE A 60 6.94 8.91 4.25
CA PHE A 60 7.56 10.13 3.74
C PHE A 60 6.66 11.31 4.09
N GLY A 61 7.15 12.19 4.94
CA GLY A 61 6.34 13.30 5.42
C GLY A 61 5.19 12.79 6.28
N GLU A 62 4.03 13.43 6.20
CA GLU A 62 2.88 13.09 7.02
C GLU A 62 1.77 12.38 6.25
N ASP A 63 1.84 12.40 4.94
CA ASP A 63 0.74 11.94 4.09
C ASP A 63 1.17 11.02 2.93
N HIS A 64 2.41 10.56 2.91
CA HIS A 64 2.90 9.69 1.85
C HIS A 64 3.47 8.40 2.38
N LEU A 65 3.20 7.31 1.67
CA LEU A 65 3.76 5.98 1.97
C LEU A 65 4.36 5.39 0.71
N ARG A 66 5.48 4.68 0.87
CA ARG A 66 6.05 3.87 -0.19
C ARG A 66 5.88 2.40 0.14
N ILE A 67 5.21 1.68 -0.74
CA ILE A 67 4.89 0.27 -0.56
C ILE A 67 5.69 -0.53 -1.58
N THR A 68 6.53 -1.43 -1.10
CA THR A 68 7.34 -2.30 -1.97
C THR A 68 6.54 -3.55 -2.28
N ALA A 69 6.52 -3.94 -3.57
CA ALA A 69 5.87 -5.17 -3.98
C ALA A 69 6.59 -6.37 -3.40
N GLY A 70 5.84 -7.29 -2.83
CA GLY A 70 6.35 -8.53 -2.27
C GLY A 70 5.74 -9.73 -2.96
N THR A 71 5.52 -10.82 -2.23
CA THR A 71 4.80 -11.97 -2.75
C THR A 71 3.32 -11.61 -2.97
N GLN A 72 2.59 -12.46 -3.70
CA GLN A 72 1.16 -12.25 -3.89
C GLN A 72 0.43 -12.20 -2.56
N ALA A 73 0.77 -13.09 -1.62
CA ALA A 73 0.14 -13.12 -0.30
C ALA A 73 0.43 -11.82 0.46
N GLU A 74 1.66 -11.34 0.41
CA GLU A 74 2.04 -10.10 1.08
C GLU A 74 1.31 -8.89 0.47
N ASN A 75 1.22 -8.83 -0.86
CA ASN A 75 0.51 -7.76 -1.53
C ASN A 75 -0.98 -7.75 -1.20
N GLN A 76 -1.61 -8.92 -1.17
CA GLN A 76 -3.02 -9.05 -0.79
C GLN A 76 -3.24 -8.58 0.64
N GLU A 77 -2.33 -8.95 1.54
CA GLU A 77 -2.42 -8.54 2.94
C GLU A 77 -2.29 -7.03 3.10
N VAL A 78 -1.34 -6.42 2.40
CA VAL A 78 -1.15 -4.96 2.42
C VAL A 78 -2.42 -4.26 1.94
N ILE A 79 -2.96 -4.69 0.81
CA ILE A 79 -4.17 -4.07 0.24
C ILE A 79 -5.36 -4.22 1.21
N ALA A 80 -5.56 -5.42 1.75
CA ALA A 80 -6.65 -5.66 2.69
C ALA A 80 -6.50 -4.83 3.97
N CYS A 81 -5.29 -4.72 4.50
CA CYS A 81 -5.02 -3.91 5.68
C CYS A 81 -5.21 -2.43 5.40
N LEU A 82 -4.74 -1.93 4.25
CA LEU A 82 -4.94 -0.53 3.88
C LEU A 82 -6.43 -0.21 3.76
N ASP A 83 -7.18 -1.05 3.09
CA ASP A 83 -8.63 -0.86 2.93
C ASP A 83 -9.30 -0.77 4.31
N PHE A 84 -9.02 -1.72 5.18
CA PHE A 84 -9.59 -1.76 6.52
C PHE A 84 -9.17 -0.54 7.34
N LEU A 85 -7.87 -0.23 7.39
CA LEU A 85 -7.35 0.86 8.22
C LEU A 85 -7.83 2.22 7.76
N ILE A 86 -7.88 2.45 6.45
CA ILE A 86 -8.32 3.75 5.92
C ILE A 86 -9.80 3.95 6.18
N GLN A 87 -10.62 2.92 5.97
CA GLN A 87 -12.06 3.02 6.22
C GLN A 87 -12.37 3.20 7.71
N ASN A 88 -11.51 2.73 8.59
CA ASN A 88 -11.71 2.80 10.03
C ASN A 88 -10.76 3.79 10.70
N ARG A 89 -10.17 4.72 9.93
CA ARG A 89 -9.15 5.63 10.46
C ARG A 89 -9.66 6.54 11.58
N GLU A 90 -10.94 6.81 11.62
CA GLU A 90 -11.53 7.62 12.68
C GLU A 90 -11.56 6.90 14.02
N LYS A 91 -11.38 5.58 14.01
CA LYS A 91 -11.37 4.74 15.20
C LYS A 91 -9.96 4.39 15.66
N LEU A 92 -8.95 4.84 14.92
CA LEU A 92 -7.55 4.54 15.24
C LEU A 92 -6.96 5.38 16.38
#